data_c5a9ae71cd58c9272759e6a1a0687a4e
#
_entry.id   c5a9ae71cd58c9272759e6a1a0687a4e
#
_cell.length_a   1.000
_cell.length_b   1.000
_cell.length_c   1.000
_cell.angle_alpha   90.00
_cell.angle_beta   90.00
_cell.angle_gamma   90.00
#
_symmetry.space_group_name_H-M   'P 1'
#
loop_
_entity.id
_entity.type
_entity.pdbx_description
1 polymer ?
#
loop_
_entity_poly.entity_id
_entity_poly.type
_entity_poly.pdbx_seq_one_letter_code
_entity_poly.pdbx_strand_id
1 'polypeptide(L)'
;MKIVLIPNLTRKEAAGVTAGICQSLKKLGADFCFTDEYRNEFEHTGAAFLPENEALDGCDAVIAVGGDGSIIHAAKLAAVRHKPILGVNAGRLAFMAGLEDNELHLLSRLIEGDYTLDKRLMLKMNIKRGNEIIGSDYCVNDCLITNEEKQRMTAIDVSLNSSRFNSYLCDGVLISTPTGSTAYSLSAGGPVVDPELESILLTPLCPHSLVDRSLIFRPDAVLTVESAEGNTLCISSDGVQPLTIESGCYAEVSRAEFTANFIRIKSDNFIDILYKKLAQRR
;
A
#
# COMPACT_ATOMS: atom_id res chain seq x y z
N MET A 1 -20.08 -16.65 -1.77
CA MET A 1 -18.92 -15.78 -1.63
C MET A 1 -18.82 -15.34 -0.18
N LYS A 2 -17.67 -15.58 0.46
CA LYS A 2 -17.41 -15.17 1.85
C LYS A 2 -16.51 -13.92 1.86
N ILE A 3 -16.94 -12.87 2.52
CA ILE A 3 -16.29 -11.55 2.47
C ILE A 3 -15.83 -11.15 3.88
N VAL A 4 -14.59 -10.65 3.99
CA VAL A 4 -14.10 -10.00 5.22
C VAL A 4 -14.22 -8.50 5.09
N LEU A 5 -14.79 -7.85 6.10
CA LEU A 5 -14.92 -6.40 6.17
C LEU A 5 -13.85 -5.82 7.10
N ILE A 6 -13.07 -4.86 6.60
CA ILE A 6 -12.01 -4.15 7.35
C ILE A 6 -12.30 -2.65 7.31
N PRO A 7 -13.10 -2.12 8.25
CA PRO A 7 -13.40 -0.70 8.35
C PRO A 7 -12.33 0.06 9.13
N ASN A 8 -12.05 1.29 8.71
CA ASN A 8 -11.24 2.22 9.51
C ASN A 8 -12.13 3.11 10.40
N LEU A 9 -12.35 2.69 11.63
CA LEU A 9 -13.22 3.37 12.58
C LEU A 9 -12.67 4.71 13.12
N THR A 10 -11.43 5.09 12.79
CA THR A 10 -10.93 6.43 13.10
C THR A 10 -11.63 7.52 12.25
N ARG A 11 -12.32 7.11 11.17
CA ARG A 11 -13.13 7.98 10.31
C ARG A 11 -14.61 7.90 10.70
N LYS A 12 -15.21 9.07 10.95
CA LYS A 12 -16.62 9.18 11.39
C LYS A 12 -17.60 8.46 10.47
N GLU A 13 -17.38 8.56 9.15
CA GLU A 13 -18.28 8.06 8.12
C GLU A 13 -18.16 6.55 7.94
N ALA A 14 -17.01 5.95 8.30
CA ALA A 14 -16.73 4.54 8.00
C ALA A 14 -17.70 3.56 8.66
N ALA A 15 -18.13 3.83 9.90
CA ALA A 15 -19.08 2.97 10.59
C ALA A 15 -20.44 2.93 9.87
N GLY A 16 -20.95 4.09 9.42
CA GLY A 16 -22.22 4.19 8.68
C GLY A 16 -22.14 3.50 7.32
N VAL A 17 -21.05 3.73 6.57
CA VAL A 17 -20.80 3.08 5.27
C VAL A 17 -20.71 1.56 5.45
N THR A 18 -20.00 1.08 6.46
CA THR A 18 -19.88 -0.34 6.77
C THR A 18 -21.23 -0.98 7.11
N ALA A 19 -22.05 -0.30 7.91
CA ALA A 19 -23.41 -0.78 8.21
C ALA A 19 -24.26 -0.88 6.92
N GLY A 20 -24.14 0.07 6.00
CA GLY A 20 -24.78 0.04 4.68
C GLY A 20 -24.30 -1.15 3.83
N ILE A 21 -22.99 -1.46 3.85
CA ILE A 21 -22.41 -2.64 3.19
C ILE A 21 -23.01 -3.93 3.80
N CYS A 22 -23.05 -4.05 5.12
CA CYS A 22 -23.65 -5.21 5.78
C CYS A 22 -25.11 -5.45 5.36
N GLN A 23 -25.90 -4.36 5.28
CA GLN A 23 -27.29 -4.45 4.83
C GLN A 23 -27.40 -4.90 3.37
N SER A 24 -26.53 -4.37 2.50
CA SER A 24 -26.50 -4.74 1.08
C SER A 24 -26.09 -6.20 0.90
N LEU A 25 -25.04 -6.66 1.58
CA LEU A 25 -24.57 -8.05 1.52
C LEU A 25 -25.63 -9.05 2.03
N LYS A 26 -26.34 -8.70 3.11
CA LYS A 26 -27.46 -9.52 3.61
C LYS A 26 -28.59 -9.66 2.59
N LYS A 27 -28.99 -8.55 1.95
CA LYS A 27 -30.02 -8.57 0.89
C LYS A 27 -29.62 -9.42 -0.31
N LEU A 28 -28.30 -9.47 -0.60
CA LEU A 28 -27.72 -10.27 -1.68
C LEU A 28 -27.46 -11.74 -1.27
N GLY A 29 -27.73 -12.13 -0.01
CA GLY A 29 -27.48 -13.47 0.48
C GLY A 29 -26.00 -13.87 0.55
N ALA A 30 -25.11 -12.88 0.67
CA ALA A 30 -23.67 -13.12 0.76
C ALA A 30 -23.25 -13.31 2.23
N ASP A 31 -22.32 -14.24 2.45
CA ASP A 31 -21.69 -14.45 3.75
C ASP A 31 -20.59 -13.40 4.00
N PHE A 32 -20.61 -12.80 5.17
CA PHE A 32 -19.56 -11.86 5.56
C PHE A 32 -19.22 -11.97 7.04
N CYS A 33 -17.99 -11.59 7.34
CA CYS A 33 -17.48 -11.56 8.72
C CYS A 33 -16.58 -10.33 8.93
N PHE A 34 -16.31 -10.08 10.19
CA PHE A 34 -15.31 -9.15 10.68
C PHE A 34 -14.21 -9.90 11.41
N THR A 35 -13.08 -9.24 11.62
CA THR A 35 -12.11 -9.66 12.64
C THR A 35 -12.65 -9.34 14.04
N ASP A 36 -12.20 -10.07 15.06
CA ASP A 36 -12.72 -9.96 16.44
C ASP A 36 -12.63 -8.54 17.02
N GLU A 37 -11.68 -7.74 16.55
CA GLU A 37 -11.48 -6.34 16.99
C GLU A 37 -12.69 -5.44 16.73
N TYR A 38 -13.52 -5.75 15.72
CA TYR A 38 -14.70 -4.97 15.35
C TYR A 38 -15.99 -5.42 16.03
N ARG A 39 -15.94 -6.39 16.95
CA ARG A 39 -17.12 -7.01 17.58
C ARG A 39 -18.01 -5.96 18.25
N ASN A 40 -17.42 -5.08 19.06
CA ASN A 40 -18.18 -4.09 19.83
C ASN A 40 -19.02 -3.17 18.94
N GLU A 41 -18.50 -2.80 17.78
CA GLU A 41 -19.15 -1.85 16.87
C GLU A 41 -20.19 -2.51 15.98
N PHE A 42 -19.99 -3.79 15.59
CA PHE A 42 -20.82 -4.41 14.56
C PHE A 42 -21.57 -5.69 15.01
N GLU A 43 -21.57 -6.04 16.30
CA GLU A 43 -22.33 -7.19 16.81
C GLU A 43 -23.81 -7.14 16.44
N HIS A 44 -24.39 -5.94 16.43
CA HIS A 44 -25.78 -5.69 16.04
C HIS A 44 -26.09 -6.04 14.57
N THR A 45 -25.08 -6.19 13.72
CA THR A 45 -25.24 -6.56 12.31
C THR A 45 -25.52 -8.06 12.13
N GLY A 46 -25.29 -8.90 13.16
CA GLY A 46 -25.41 -10.36 13.07
C GLY A 46 -24.36 -10.98 12.13
N ALA A 47 -23.24 -10.31 11.91
CA ALA A 47 -22.08 -10.87 11.22
C ALA A 47 -21.37 -11.89 12.10
N ALA A 48 -20.60 -12.80 11.50
CA ALA A 48 -19.63 -13.62 12.21
C ALA A 48 -18.39 -12.77 12.58
N PHE A 49 -17.75 -13.12 13.70
CA PHE A 49 -16.48 -12.51 14.14
C PHE A 49 -15.45 -13.61 14.32
N LEU A 50 -14.29 -13.45 13.73
CA LEU A 50 -13.24 -14.47 13.67
C LEU A 50 -11.88 -13.83 13.99
N PRO A 51 -10.91 -14.61 14.49
CA PRO A 51 -9.52 -14.18 14.53
C PRO A 51 -9.04 -13.75 13.14
N GLU A 52 -8.18 -12.74 13.07
CA GLU A 52 -7.74 -12.12 11.79
C GLU A 52 -7.26 -13.15 10.77
N ASN A 53 -6.37 -14.06 11.18
CA ASN A 53 -5.84 -15.07 10.26
C ASN A 53 -6.95 -15.99 9.73
N GLU A 54 -7.85 -16.44 10.58
CA GLU A 54 -8.96 -17.33 10.19
C GLU A 54 -9.93 -16.60 9.22
N ALA A 55 -10.25 -15.34 9.51
CA ALA A 55 -11.10 -14.52 8.66
C ALA A 55 -10.49 -14.35 7.26
N LEU A 56 -9.23 -13.93 7.20
CA LEU A 56 -8.54 -13.62 5.95
C LEU A 56 -8.20 -14.89 5.13
N ASP A 57 -7.78 -15.98 5.79
CA ASP A 57 -7.47 -17.22 5.08
C ASP A 57 -8.74 -17.85 4.49
N GLY A 58 -9.85 -17.76 5.22
CA GLY A 58 -11.13 -18.37 4.85
C GLY A 58 -12.02 -17.54 3.93
N CYS A 59 -11.64 -16.31 3.53
CA CYS A 59 -12.45 -15.46 2.67
C CYS A 59 -12.17 -15.67 1.18
N ASP A 60 -13.12 -15.24 0.34
CA ASP A 60 -12.97 -15.15 -1.11
C ASP A 60 -12.50 -13.74 -1.51
N ALA A 61 -12.89 -12.71 -0.76
CA ALA A 61 -12.52 -11.32 -1.00
C ALA A 61 -12.51 -10.50 0.30
N VAL A 62 -11.78 -9.40 0.29
CA VAL A 62 -11.75 -8.39 1.36
C VAL A 62 -12.46 -7.13 0.88
N ILE A 63 -13.28 -6.50 1.72
CA ILE A 63 -13.78 -5.15 1.51
C ILE A 63 -13.16 -4.26 2.59
N ALA A 64 -12.33 -3.30 2.17
CA ALA A 64 -11.77 -2.27 3.04
C ALA A 64 -12.61 -1.00 2.95
N VAL A 65 -12.97 -0.42 4.11
CA VAL A 65 -13.77 0.80 4.18
C VAL A 65 -12.96 1.93 4.80
N GLY A 66 -12.70 2.96 4.01
CA GLY A 66 -11.90 4.10 4.48
C GLY A 66 -11.32 4.94 3.36
N GLY A 67 -10.19 5.60 3.61
CA GLY A 67 -9.41 6.30 2.60
C GLY A 67 -8.24 5.44 2.09
N ASP A 68 -7.40 6.02 1.20
CA ASP A 68 -6.27 5.31 0.57
C ASP A 68 -5.40 4.55 1.58
N GLY A 69 -4.97 5.19 2.69
CA GLY A 69 -4.12 4.52 3.67
C GLY A 69 -4.74 3.27 4.29
N SER A 70 -6.05 3.29 4.56
CA SER A 70 -6.78 2.13 5.10
C SER A 70 -6.91 1.01 4.07
N ILE A 71 -7.19 1.39 2.82
CA ILE A 71 -7.32 0.45 1.70
C ILE A 71 -5.96 -0.20 1.41
N ILE A 72 -4.86 0.56 1.44
CA ILE A 72 -3.49 0.06 1.26
C ILE A 72 -3.12 -0.92 2.38
N HIS A 73 -3.41 -0.58 3.63
CA HIS A 73 -3.16 -1.47 4.76
C HIS A 73 -3.89 -2.81 4.59
N ALA A 74 -5.19 -2.77 4.29
CA ALA A 74 -5.97 -3.98 4.04
C ALA A 74 -5.49 -4.74 2.80
N ALA A 75 -5.00 -4.03 1.76
CA ALA A 75 -4.45 -4.64 0.56
C ALA A 75 -3.17 -5.44 0.85
N LYS A 76 -2.30 -4.97 1.75
CA LYS A 76 -1.14 -5.75 2.21
C LYS A 76 -1.58 -7.07 2.85
N LEU A 77 -2.55 -7.03 3.77
CA LEU A 77 -3.07 -8.23 4.45
C LEU A 77 -3.71 -9.22 3.48
N ALA A 78 -4.46 -8.71 2.51
CA ALA A 78 -5.12 -9.50 1.47
C ALA A 78 -4.11 -10.12 0.49
N ALA A 79 -3.12 -9.34 0.04
CA ALA A 79 -2.16 -9.74 -1.00
C ALA A 79 -1.27 -10.91 -0.56
N VAL A 80 -0.79 -10.91 0.69
CA VAL A 80 0.01 -12.01 1.28
C VAL A 80 -0.78 -13.34 1.25
N ARG A 81 -2.11 -13.27 1.24
CA ARG A 81 -3.02 -14.42 1.17
C ARG A 81 -3.64 -14.62 -0.23
N HIS A 82 -3.13 -13.88 -1.22
CA HIS A 82 -3.63 -13.91 -2.61
C HIS A 82 -5.13 -13.61 -2.74
N LYS A 83 -5.69 -12.82 -1.80
CA LYS A 83 -7.10 -12.45 -1.81
C LYS A 83 -7.31 -11.14 -2.56
N PRO A 84 -8.34 -11.04 -3.41
CA PRO A 84 -8.71 -9.77 -4.03
C PRO A 84 -9.35 -8.83 -3.00
N ILE A 85 -9.20 -7.53 -3.23
CA ILE A 85 -9.70 -6.48 -2.35
C ILE A 85 -10.54 -5.46 -3.10
N LEU A 86 -11.69 -5.11 -2.54
CA LEU A 86 -12.50 -3.96 -2.94
C LEU A 86 -12.35 -2.84 -1.92
N GLY A 87 -11.82 -1.70 -2.35
CA GLY A 87 -11.83 -0.48 -1.55
C GLY A 87 -13.19 0.22 -1.65
N VAL A 88 -13.78 0.60 -0.53
CA VAL A 88 -14.97 1.46 -0.47
C VAL A 88 -14.59 2.76 0.24
N ASN A 89 -14.76 3.87 -0.46
CA ASN A 89 -14.40 5.18 0.07
C ASN A 89 -15.38 5.60 1.18
N ALA A 90 -14.83 6.02 2.31
CA ALA A 90 -15.57 6.64 3.39
C ALA A 90 -14.93 7.99 3.72
N GLY A 91 -15.29 9.02 2.94
CA GLY A 91 -14.80 10.38 3.14
C GLY A 91 -14.32 11.07 1.86
N ARG A 92 -13.10 11.63 1.86
CA ARG A 92 -12.55 12.31 0.67
C ARG A 92 -12.17 11.30 -0.42
N LEU A 93 -12.22 11.74 -1.68
CA LEU A 93 -11.87 10.94 -2.87
C LEU A 93 -10.58 10.11 -2.65
N ALA A 94 -10.67 8.80 -2.86
CA ALA A 94 -9.58 7.85 -2.73
C ALA A 94 -9.12 7.33 -4.11
N PHE A 95 -7.79 7.16 -4.33
CA PHE A 95 -7.24 6.57 -5.56
C PHE A 95 -7.49 5.06 -5.65
N MET A 96 -7.49 4.42 -4.48
CA MET A 96 -7.55 2.96 -4.40
C MET A 96 -8.96 2.42 -4.24
N ALA A 97 -9.96 3.30 -4.01
CA ALA A 97 -11.35 2.89 -3.91
C ALA A 97 -11.91 2.44 -5.26
N GLY A 98 -12.65 1.34 -5.25
CA GLY A 98 -13.44 0.87 -6.39
C GLY A 98 -14.89 1.32 -6.33
N LEU A 99 -15.38 1.73 -5.15
CA LEU A 99 -16.71 2.27 -4.93
C LEU A 99 -16.70 3.48 -4.00
N GLU A 100 -17.63 4.39 -4.23
CA GLU A 100 -17.99 5.47 -3.30
C GLU A 100 -19.12 5.01 -2.36
N ASP A 101 -19.36 5.74 -1.27
CA ASP A 101 -20.39 5.44 -0.27
C ASP A 101 -21.83 5.41 -0.83
N ASN A 102 -22.10 6.18 -1.85
CA ASN A 102 -23.40 6.25 -2.56
C ASN A 102 -23.57 5.16 -3.65
N GLU A 103 -22.54 4.32 -3.88
CA GLU A 103 -22.51 3.29 -4.92
C GLU A 103 -22.67 1.86 -4.40
N LEU A 104 -23.09 1.69 -3.13
CA LEU A 104 -23.21 0.36 -2.50
C LEU A 104 -24.17 -0.60 -3.21
N HIS A 105 -25.07 -0.07 -4.04
CA HIS A 105 -25.95 -0.88 -4.90
C HIS A 105 -25.17 -1.73 -5.91
N LEU A 106 -23.94 -1.31 -6.28
CA LEU A 106 -23.07 -2.04 -7.19
C LEU A 106 -22.39 -3.28 -6.55
N LEU A 107 -22.56 -3.51 -5.25
CA LEU A 107 -22.08 -4.73 -4.58
C LEU A 107 -22.72 -6.01 -5.16
N SER A 108 -23.90 -5.91 -5.83
CA SER A 108 -24.47 -7.04 -6.57
C SER A 108 -23.50 -7.59 -7.62
N ARG A 109 -22.79 -6.71 -8.34
CA ARG A 109 -21.81 -7.10 -9.35
C ARG A 109 -20.63 -7.86 -8.74
N LEU A 110 -20.19 -7.49 -7.52
CA LEU A 110 -19.17 -8.26 -6.79
C LEU A 110 -19.63 -9.71 -6.55
N ILE A 111 -20.87 -9.88 -6.09
CA ILE A 111 -21.43 -11.20 -5.78
C ILE A 111 -21.66 -12.02 -7.05
N GLU A 112 -22.05 -11.39 -8.13
CA GLU A 112 -22.26 -11.99 -9.46
C GLU A 112 -20.94 -12.32 -10.18
N GLY A 113 -19.79 -11.83 -9.68
CA GLY A 113 -18.48 -11.99 -10.31
C GLY A 113 -18.24 -11.06 -11.51
N ASP A 114 -19.10 -10.03 -11.67
CA ASP A 114 -19.01 -9.04 -12.76
C ASP A 114 -18.05 -7.90 -12.36
N TYR A 115 -16.77 -8.19 -12.36
CA TYR A 115 -15.70 -7.24 -12.07
C TYR A 115 -14.39 -7.65 -12.78
N THR A 116 -13.45 -6.73 -12.84
CA THR A 116 -12.08 -7.00 -13.28
C THR A 116 -11.10 -6.90 -12.11
N LEU A 117 -9.93 -7.53 -12.25
CA LEU A 117 -8.83 -7.44 -11.28
C LEU A 117 -7.75 -6.51 -11.82
N ASP A 118 -7.53 -5.42 -11.12
CA ASP A 118 -6.43 -4.50 -11.32
C ASP A 118 -5.24 -4.98 -10.47
N LYS A 119 -4.26 -5.60 -11.12
CA LYS A 119 -3.10 -6.20 -10.47
C LYS A 119 -2.01 -5.15 -10.28
N ARG A 120 -1.69 -4.84 -9.03
CA ARG A 120 -0.68 -3.84 -8.68
C ARG A 120 0.60 -4.52 -8.20
N LEU A 121 1.72 -4.12 -8.82
CA LEU A 121 3.04 -4.52 -8.37
C LEU A 121 3.21 -4.13 -6.90
N MET A 122 3.80 -5.02 -6.11
CA MET A 122 4.22 -4.75 -4.74
C MET A 122 5.74 -4.84 -4.63
N LEU A 123 6.30 -4.10 -3.68
CA LEU A 123 7.70 -4.25 -3.29
C LEU A 123 7.80 -5.17 -2.07
N LYS A 124 8.88 -5.96 -2.05
CA LYS A 124 9.36 -6.67 -0.89
C LYS A 124 10.61 -5.94 -0.38
N MET A 125 10.64 -5.67 0.89
CA MET A 125 11.83 -5.17 1.55
C MET A 125 12.35 -6.19 2.54
N ASN A 126 13.66 -6.39 2.55
CA ASN A 126 14.38 -7.22 3.51
C ASN A 126 15.46 -6.36 4.19
N ILE A 127 15.57 -6.45 5.49
CA ILE A 127 16.75 -5.97 6.22
C ILE A 127 17.69 -7.15 6.37
N LYS A 128 18.93 -6.98 5.94
CA LYS A 128 19.91 -8.05 5.89
C LYS A 128 21.17 -7.69 6.69
N ARG A 129 21.76 -8.72 7.35
CA ARG A 129 23.10 -8.70 7.91
C ARG A 129 23.90 -9.80 7.23
N GLY A 130 24.77 -9.41 6.29
CA GLY A 130 25.37 -10.37 5.37
C GLY A 130 24.31 -11.11 4.55
N ASN A 131 24.22 -12.43 4.69
CA ASN A 131 23.22 -13.24 3.99
C ASN A 131 21.94 -13.51 4.82
N GLU A 132 21.92 -13.11 6.09
CA GLU A 132 20.79 -13.35 6.98
C GLU A 132 19.74 -12.26 6.83
N ILE A 133 18.46 -12.64 6.69
CA ILE A 133 17.32 -11.72 6.73
C ILE A 133 16.88 -11.57 8.19
N ILE A 134 17.02 -10.35 8.72
CA ILE A 134 16.67 -10.01 10.11
C ILE A 134 15.34 -9.25 10.23
N GLY A 135 14.80 -8.80 9.11
CA GLY A 135 13.49 -8.15 9.04
C GLY A 135 12.96 -8.18 7.60
N SER A 136 11.66 -8.25 7.46
CA SER A 136 11.01 -8.26 6.14
C SER A 136 9.62 -7.65 6.21
N ASP A 137 9.23 -6.93 5.16
CA ASP A 137 7.85 -6.43 4.97
C ASP A 137 7.58 -6.23 3.48
N TYR A 138 6.34 -5.85 3.15
CA TYR A 138 5.87 -5.58 1.79
C TYR A 138 5.27 -4.18 1.70
N CYS A 139 5.29 -3.59 0.50
CA CYS A 139 4.68 -2.28 0.24
C CYS A 139 3.79 -2.34 -1.00
N VAL A 140 2.66 -1.67 -0.92
CA VAL A 140 1.80 -1.37 -2.09
C VAL A 140 2.27 -0.07 -2.75
N ASN A 141 2.61 0.95 -1.94
CA ASN A 141 3.09 2.24 -2.45
C ASN A 141 4.61 2.34 -2.42
N ASP A 142 5.22 2.35 -1.23
CA ASP A 142 6.63 2.72 -1.10
C ASP A 142 7.30 2.22 0.18
N CYS A 143 8.63 2.12 0.10
CA CYS A 143 9.56 2.00 1.21
C CYS A 143 10.27 3.34 1.39
N LEU A 144 10.15 3.93 2.55
CA LEU A 144 10.88 5.15 2.94
C LEU A 144 12.07 4.77 3.79
N ILE A 145 13.28 5.17 3.38
CA ILE A 145 14.52 4.97 4.13
C ILE A 145 15.08 6.33 4.50
N THR A 146 15.24 6.59 5.79
CA THR A 146 15.72 7.85 6.35
C THR A 146 16.77 7.61 7.43
N ASN A 147 17.48 8.68 7.82
CA ASN A 147 18.28 8.66 9.04
C ASN A 147 17.37 8.49 10.27
N GLU A 148 17.80 7.75 11.26
CA GLU A 148 17.13 7.67 12.57
C GLU A 148 17.07 9.06 13.24
N GLU A 149 18.16 9.81 13.16
CA GLU A 149 18.22 11.22 13.56
C GLU A 149 17.60 12.11 12.50
N LYS A 150 16.27 12.25 12.50
CA LYS A 150 15.45 12.94 11.48
C LYS A 150 15.85 14.40 11.14
N GLN A 151 16.79 14.99 11.85
CA GLN A 151 17.21 16.39 11.67
C GLN A 151 18.57 16.50 10.96
N ARG A 152 19.14 15.39 10.49
CA ARG A 152 20.43 15.38 9.82
C ARG A 152 20.36 14.68 8.47
N MET A 153 20.89 15.35 7.46
CA MET A 153 21.21 14.69 6.19
C MET A 153 22.21 13.58 6.46
N THR A 154 22.08 12.50 5.73
CA THR A 154 23.01 11.36 5.81
C THR A 154 23.43 10.92 4.42
N ALA A 155 24.64 10.39 4.31
CA ALA A 155 25.09 9.79 3.06
C ALA A 155 24.53 8.36 2.97
N ILE A 156 23.69 8.15 1.97
CA ILE A 156 23.02 6.87 1.68
C ILE A 156 23.59 6.31 0.39
N ASP A 157 24.22 5.15 0.49
CA ASP A 157 24.71 4.39 -0.65
C ASP A 157 23.61 3.56 -1.25
N VAL A 158 23.45 3.63 -2.55
CA VAL A 158 22.48 2.83 -3.30
C VAL A 158 23.20 2.00 -4.34
N SER A 159 22.91 0.69 -4.34
CA SER A 159 23.39 -0.26 -5.32
C SER A 159 22.25 -0.83 -6.15
N LEU A 160 22.51 -1.09 -7.42
CA LEU A 160 21.62 -1.78 -8.35
C LEU A 160 22.21 -3.13 -8.71
N ASN A 161 21.51 -4.21 -8.45
CA ASN A 161 21.96 -5.58 -8.74
C ASN A 161 23.40 -5.84 -8.24
N SER A 162 23.67 -5.48 -6.99
CA SER A 162 24.96 -5.59 -6.31
C SER A 162 26.07 -4.64 -6.81
N SER A 163 25.77 -3.73 -7.75
CA SER A 163 26.73 -2.72 -8.21
C SER A 163 26.35 -1.36 -7.65
N ARG A 164 27.23 -0.77 -6.80
CA ARG A 164 27.00 0.58 -6.29
C ARG A 164 26.99 1.58 -7.46
N PHE A 165 25.94 2.38 -7.56
CA PHE A 165 25.81 3.37 -8.64
C PHE A 165 25.77 4.82 -8.14
N ASN A 166 25.33 5.05 -6.89
CA ASN A 166 25.27 6.41 -6.34
C ASN A 166 25.40 6.43 -4.82
N SER A 167 25.82 7.59 -4.30
CA SER A 167 25.79 7.95 -2.89
C SER A 167 25.07 9.28 -2.75
N TYR A 168 23.92 9.27 -2.10
CA TYR A 168 23.09 10.47 -1.93
C TYR A 168 23.36 11.09 -0.56
N LEU A 169 23.77 12.35 -0.52
CA LEU A 169 23.72 13.16 0.69
C LEU A 169 22.32 13.80 0.74
N CYS A 170 21.42 13.30 1.58
CA CYS A 170 19.99 13.63 1.55
C CYS A 170 19.30 13.37 2.89
N ASP A 171 18.03 13.74 3.00
CA ASP A 171 17.19 13.39 4.17
C ASP A 171 16.75 11.93 4.16
N GLY A 172 16.76 11.30 2.98
CA GLY A 172 16.37 9.91 2.80
C GLY A 172 16.22 9.54 1.33
N VAL A 173 15.88 8.29 1.10
CA VAL A 173 15.50 7.77 -0.24
C VAL A 173 14.16 7.07 -0.15
N LEU A 174 13.35 7.23 -1.20
CA LEU A 174 12.06 6.62 -1.34
C LEU A 174 12.09 5.64 -2.52
N ILE A 175 11.78 4.38 -2.28
CA ILE A 175 11.66 3.36 -3.32
C ILE A 175 10.19 3.04 -3.46
N SER A 176 9.61 3.30 -4.65
CA SER A 176 8.16 3.27 -4.85
C SER A 176 7.76 2.33 -5.98
N THR A 177 6.56 1.81 -5.88
CA THR A 177 5.85 1.19 -7.00
C THR A 177 5.26 2.25 -7.93
N PRO A 178 4.79 1.90 -9.12
CA PRO A 178 3.99 2.81 -9.95
C PRO A 178 2.73 3.31 -9.24
N THR A 179 2.07 2.47 -8.42
CA THR A 179 0.94 2.87 -7.57
C THR A 179 1.36 3.96 -6.59
N GLY A 180 2.52 3.81 -5.93
CA GLY A 180 3.10 4.78 -5.00
C GLY A 180 3.60 6.07 -5.65
N SER A 181 3.73 6.11 -6.99
CA SER A 181 4.16 7.32 -7.72
C SER A 181 3.24 8.51 -7.46
N THR A 182 1.97 8.29 -7.12
CA THR A 182 0.99 9.33 -6.79
C THR A 182 0.86 9.61 -5.29
N ALA A 183 1.63 8.90 -4.45
CA ALA A 183 1.68 9.03 -2.99
C ALA A 183 2.82 9.98 -2.54
N TYR A 184 3.71 9.52 -1.68
CA TYR A 184 4.80 10.34 -1.17
C TYR A 184 5.84 10.67 -2.25
N SER A 185 6.07 9.77 -3.20
CA SER A 185 6.96 10.01 -4.35
C SER A 185 6.57 11.27 -5.12
N LEU A 186 5.27 11.51 -5.36
CA LEU A 186 4.80 12.72 -6.01
C LEU A 186 5.17 13.99 -5.23
N SER A 187 4.97 13.97 -3.91
CA SER A 187 5.32 15.10 -3.02
C SER A 187 6.81 15.35 -2.96
N ALA A 188 7.62 14.31 -3.14
CA ALA A 188 9.08 14.37 -3.21
C ALA A 188 9.61 14.78 -4.60
N GLY A 189 8.74 15.10 -5.56
CA GLY A 189 9.13 15.52 -6.91
C GLY A 189 9.36 14.36 -7.88
N GLY A 190 8.95 13.15 -7.52
CA GLY A 190 8.96 11.99 -8.41
C GLY A 190 7.92 12.11 -9.54
N PRO A 191 8.11 11.40 -10.66
CA PRO A 191 7.17 11.40 -11.77
C PRO A 191 5.90 10.64 -11.43
N VAL A 192 4.79 11.02 -12.05
CA VAL A 192 3.60 10.18 -12.10
C VAL A 192 3.85 9.04 -13.10
N VAL A 193 3.61 7.82 -12.67
CA VAL A 193 3.76 6.62 -13.48
C VAL A 193 2.41 5.92 -13.55
N ASP A 194 2.04 5.46 -14.75
CA ASP A 194 0.86 4.64 -14.95
C ASP A 194 0.98 3.36 -14.10
N PRO A 195 -0.01 3.06 -13.25
CA PRO A 195 0.07 1.88 -12.39
C PRO A 195 0.15 0.54 -13.13
N GLU A 196 -0.20 0.50 -14.42
CA GLU A 196 -0.06 -0.69 -15.27
C GLU A 196 1.38 -0.90 -15.77
N LEU A 197 2.24 0.13 -15.67
CA LEU A 197 3.65 0.00 -16.01
C LEU A 197 4.41 -0.70 -14.88
N GLU A 198 4.87 -1.91 -15.13
CA GLU A 198 5.71 -2.62 -14.17
C GLU A 198 7.10 -1.98 -14.08
N SER A 199 7.37 -1.27 -12.99
CA SER A 199 8.63 -0.56 -12.74
C SER A 199 8.86 -0.34 -11.25
N ILE A 200 10.10 0.03 -10.89
CA ILE A 200 10.49 0.45 -9.53
C ILE A 200 11.05 1.87 -9.64
N LEU A 201 10.59 2.76 -8.78
CA LEU A 201 11.05 4.14 -8.74
C LEU A 201 11.97 4.35 -7.54
N LEU A 202 13.03 5.13 -7.72
CA LEU A 202 13.88 5.65 -6.65
C LEU A 202 13.81 7.17 -6.68
N THR A 203 13.39 7.79 -5.60
CA THR A 203 13.30 9.25 -5.45
C THR A 203 14.11 9.67 -4.23
N PRO A 204 15.23 10.41 -4.39
CA PRO A 204 15.96 10.99 -3.28
C PRO A 204 15.14 12.13 -2.65
N LEU A 205 15.16 12.23 -1.31
CA LEU A 205 14.45 13.26 -0.55
C LEU A 205 15.41 14.38 -0.20
N CYS A 206 15.10 15.60 -0.66
CA CYS A 206 15.91 16.80 -0.41
C CYS A 206 17.42 16.57 -0.65
N PRO A 207 17.85 16.00 -1.79
CA PRO A 207 19.27 15.74 -2.01
C PRO A 207 20.05 17.04 -2.05
N HIS A 208 21.26 17.04 -1.47
CA HIS A 208 22.15 18.20 -1.49
C HIS A 208 22.61 18.55 -2.93
N SER A 209 22.73 17.54 -3.78
CA SER A 209 23.10 17.70 -5.18
C SER A 209 21.90 18.15 -6.02
N LEU A 210 22.07 19.23 -6.78
CA LEU A 210 21.02 19.77 -7.67
C LEU A 210 20.79 18.92 -8.93
N VAL A 211 21.67 17.96 -9.22
CA VAL A 211 21.55 17.09 -10.42
C VAL A 211 20.88 15.77 -10.12
N ASP A 212 20.71 15.42 -8.86
CA ASP A 212 20.04 14.20 -8.48
C ASP A 212 18.55 14.25 -8.86
N ARG A 213 18.08 13.19 -9.50
CA ARG A 213 16.70 13.06 -10.02
C ARG A 213 16.14 11.69 -9.64
N SER A 214 14.83 11.61 -9.66
CA SER A 214 14.15 10.32 -9.57
C SER A 214 14.54 9.43 -10.73
N LEU A 215 14.77 8.16 -10.46
CA LEU A 215 15.14 7.13 -11.42
C LEU A 215 14.03 6.07 -11.49
N ILE A 216 13.82 5.56 -12.70
CA ILE A 216 12.87 4.47 -12.95
C ILE A 216 13.64 3.25 -13.42
N PHE A 217 13.44 2.11 -12.77
CA PHE A 217 14.11 0.87 -13.06
C PHE A 217 13.11 -0.17 -13.58
N ARG A 218 13.63 -1.17 -14.25
CA ARG A 218 12.87 -2.36 -14.63
C ARG A 218 12.32 -3.09 -13.38
N PRO A 219 11.23 -3.85 -13.52
CA PRO A 219 10.59 -4.50 -12.36
C PRO A 219 11.45 -5.60 -11.71
N ASP A 220 12.45 -6.13 -12.42
CA ASP A 220 13.41 -7.13 -11.93
C ASP A 220 14.66 -6.49 -11.24
N ALA A 221 14.69 -5.18 -11.08
CA ALA A 221 15.76 -4.49 -10.36
C ALA A 221 15.75 -4.85 -8.87
N VAL A 222 16.95 -5.07 -8.32
CA VAL A 222 17.17 -5.22 -6.89
C VAL A 222 17.96 -4.01 -6.42
N LEU A 223 17.36 -3.18 -5.57
CA LEU A 223 17.99 -2.01 -4.97
C LEU A 223 18.47 -2.35 -3.56
N THR A 224 19.76 -2.14 -3.30
CA THR A 224 20.33 -2.27 -1.97
C THR A 224 20.67 -0.89 -1.44
N VAL A 225 20.27 -0.61 -0.19
CA VAL A 225 20.43 0.69 0.47
C VAL A 225 21.11 0.49 1.81
N GLU A 226 22.20 1.24 2.03
CA GLU A 226 22.96 1.21 3.29
C GLU A 226 23.48 2.61 3.65
N SER A 227 23.86 2.80 4.90
CA SER A 227 24.52 4.02 5.32
C SER A 227 25.99 4.02 4.86
N ALA A 228 26.42 5.04 4.13
CA ALA A 228 27.81 5.21 3.74
C ALA A 228 28.74 5.49 4.94
N GLU A 229 28.20 6.05 6.02
CA GLU A 229 28.92 6.46 7.22
C GLU A 229 28.75 5.49 8.39
N GLY A 230 28.00 4.40 8.21
CA GLY A 230 27.67 3.45 9.27
C GLY A 230 26.65 3.96 10.29
N ASN A 231 25.91 5.03 9.96
CA ASN A 231 24.82 5.52 10.79
C ASN A 231 23.64 4.54 10.78
N THR A 232 22.84 4.57 11.82
CA THR A 232 21.58 3.82 11.86
C THR A 232 20.56 4.49 10.94
N LEU A 233 19.94 3.70 10.08
CA LEU A 233 18.83 4.12 9.24
C LEU A 233 17.52 3.49 9.73
N CYS A 234 16.41 4.13 9.35
CA CYS A 234 15.07 3.60 9.55
C CYS A 234 14.41 3.33 8.20
N ILE A 235 13.71 2.22 8.08
CA ILE A 235 12.90 1.89 6.91
C ILE A 235 11.46 1.67 7.32
N SER A 236 10.53 2.31 6.61
CA SER A 236 9.10 2.10 6.79
C SER A 236 8.43 1.74 5.46
N SER A 237 7.42 0.87 5.53
CA SER A 237 6.61 0.43 4.40
C SER A 237 5.22 1.06 4.47
N ASP A 238 4.79 1.76 3.42
CA ASP A 238 3.46 2.40 3.34
C ASP A 238 3.10 3.27 4.58
N GLY A 239 4.11 3.90 5.19
CA GLY A 239 3.93 4.76 6.37
C GLY A 239 3.64 4.04 7.70
N VAL A 240 3.88 2.72 7.78
CA VAL A 240 3.79 1.94 9.03
C VAL A 240 5.02 2.21 9.91
N GLN A 241 4.94 1.80 11.19
CA GLN A 241 6.05 1.95 12.14
C GLN A 241 7.37 1.44 11.55
N PRO A 242 8.44 2.26 11.58
CA PRO A 242 9.70 1.92 10.93
C PRO A 242 10.43 0.79 11.63
N LEU A 243 11.14 -0.01 10.83
CA LEU A 243 12.16 -0.94 11.28
C LEU A 243 13.53 -0.27 11.24
N THR A 244 14.44 -0.69 12.11
CA THR A 244 15.80 -0.14 12.20
C THR A 244 16.77 -0.92 11.31
N ILE A 245 17.61 -0.20 10.58
CA ILE A 245 18.76 -0.73 9.83
C ILE A 245 20.02 -0.33 10.60
N GLU A 246 20.55 -1.22 11.43
CA GLU A 246 21.75 -0.99 12.23
C GLU A 246 23.00 -0.89 11.34
N SER A 247 24.09 -0.35 11.89
CA SER A 247 25.40 -0.36 11.24
C SER A 247 25.83 -1.79 10.84
N GLY A 248 26.31 -1.94 9.60
CA GLY A 248 26.66 -3.24 9.02
C GLY A 248 25.47 -4.04 8.50
N CYS A 249 24.25 -3.50 8.58
CA CYS A 249 23.07 -4.02 7.92
C CYS A 249 22.69 -3.14 6.72
N TYR A 250 21.92 -3.70 5.81
CA TYR A 250 21.42 -3.00 4.63
C TYR A 250 19.98 -3.40 4.34
N ALA A 251 19.24 -2.53 3.66
CA ALA A 251 17.93 -2.83 3.10
C ALA A 251 18.09 -3.33 1.66
N GLU A 252 17.43 -4.41 1.33
CA GLU A 252 17.27 -4.89 -0.03
C GLU A 252 15.81 -4.76 -0.43
N VAL A 253 15.54 -4.02 -1.51
CA VAL A 253 14.19 -3.77 -2.01
C VAL A 253 14.09 -4.30 -3.43
N SER A 254 13.09 -5.13 -3.67
CA SER A 254 12.82 -5.77 -4.95
C SER A 254 11.32 -5.93 -5.19
N ARG A 255 10.91 -6.36 -6.37
CA ARG A 255 9.53 -6.78 -6.63
C ARG A 255 9.15 -7.94 -5.71
N ALA A 256 7.95 -7.89 -5.14
CA ALA A 256 7.36 -9.01 -4.42
C ALA A 256 6.96 -10.15 -5.38
N GLU A 257 6.85 -11.36 -4.85
CA GLU A 257 6.49 -12.57 -5.58
C GLU A 257 5.00 -12.60 -5.97
N PHE A 258 4.20 -11.70 -5.41
CA PHE A 258 2.76 -11.58 -5.62
C PHE A 258 2.36 -10.11 -5.84
N THR A 259 1.11 -9.92 -6.26
CA THR A 259 0.51 -8.60 -6.53
C THR A 259 -0.64 -8.32 -5.57
N ALA A 260 -0.91 -7.04 -5.32
CA ALA A 260 -2.18 -6.62 -4.73
C ALA A 260 -3.25 -6.58 -5.83
N ASN A 261 -4.32 -7.35 -5.65
CA ASN A 261 -5.36 -7.52 -6.66
C ASN A 261 -6.60 -6.68 -6.28
N PHE A 262 -6.74 -5.50 -6.88
CA PHE A 262 -7.88 -4.62 -6.62
C PHE A 262 -9.06 -4.97 -7.50
N ILE A 263 -10.22 -5.16 -6.89
CA ILE A 263 -11.49 -5.38 -7.60
C ILE A 263 -11.95 -4.05 -8.19
N ARG A 264 -12.20 -4.05 -9.50
CA ARG A 264 -12.76 -2.91 -10.24
C ARG A 264 -14.14 -3.29 -10.79
N ILE A 265 -15.16 -2.70 -10.20
CA ILE A 265 -16.56 -2.87 -10.60
C ILE A 265 -16.95 -1.88 -11.71
N LYS A 266 -16.28 -0.74 -11.74
CA LYS A 266 -16.44 0.32 -12.74
C LYS A 266 -15.20 0.41 -13.63
N SER A 267 -15.39 0.85 -14.86
CA SER A 267 -14.29 1.17 -15.79
C SER A 267 -13.82 2.61 -15.58
N ASP A 268 -13.19 2.87 -14.43
CA ASP A 268 -12.58 4.17 -14.17
C ASP A 268 -11.21 4.26 -14.85
N ASN A 269 -10.94 5.36 -15.53
CA ASN A 269 -9.64 5.64 -16.12
C ASN A 269 -8.71 6.26 -15.07
N PHE A 270 -7.47 5.76 -14.96
CA PHE A 270 -6.44 6.29 -14.06
C PHE A 270 -6.25 7.81 -14.22
N ILE A 271 -6.20 8.31 -15.45
CA ILE A 271 -6.01 9.73 -15.74
C ILE A 271 -7.16 10.59 -15.19
N ASP A 272 -8.41 10.13 -15.33
CA ASP A 272 -9.55 10.86 -14.80
C ASP A 272 -9.52 10.95 -13.27
N ILE A 273 -9.16 9.85 -12.60
CA ILE A 273 -8.99 9.82 -11.14
C ILE A 273 -7.87 10.75 -10.72
N LEU A 274 -6.73 10.72 -11.41
CA LEU A 274 -5.56 11.55 -11.13
C LEU A 274 -5.92 13.04 -11.17
N TYR A 275 -6.54 13.50 -12.27
CA TYR A 275 -6.89 14.92 -12.42
C TYR A 275 -7.96 15.37 -11.42
N LYS A 276 -8.98 14.55 -11.15
CA LYS A 276 -9.97 14.83 -10.09
C LYS A 276 -9.31 15.05 -8.74
N LYS A 277 -8.32 14.23 -8.40
CA LYS A 277 -7.63 14.31 -7.12
C LYS A 277 -6.65 15.48 -7.03
N LEU A 278 -5.89 15.74 -8.08
CA LEU A 278 -4.97 16.88 -8.12
C LEU A 278 -5.73 18.22 -8.03
N ALA A 279 -6.93 18.30 -8.64
CA ALA A 279 -7.79 19.47 -8.54
C ALA A 279 -8.31 19.73 -7.10
N GLN A 280 -8.49 18.70 -6.28
CA GLN A 280 -8.94 18.82 -4.89
C GLN A 280 -7.81 19.19 -3.89
N ARG A 281 -6.55 19.10 -4.31
CA ARG A 281 -5.38 19.50 -3.50
C ARG A 281 -4.98 20.97 -3.65
N ARG A 282 -5.73 21.75 -4.45
CA ARG A 282 -5.51 23.19 -4.64
C ARG A 282 -6.20 24.02 -3.56
#